data_562666ab314f9fdf99323e1abf76742e
#
_entry.id   562666ab314f9fdf99323e1abf76742e
#
_cell.length_a   1.000
_cell.length_b   1.000
_cell.length_c   1.000
_cell.angle_alpha   90.00
_cell.angle_beta   90.00
_cell.angle_gamma   90.00
#
_symmetry.space_group_name_H-M   'P 1'
#
loop_
_entity.id
_entity.type
_entity.pdbx_description
1 polymer ?
#
loop_
_entity_poly.entity_id
_entity_poly.type
_entity_poly.pdbx_seq_one_letter_code
_entity_poly.pdbx_strand_id
1 'polypeptide(L)'
;IAALGQLFYSMSLAMGITITYGSYMKKDTNIEKSTFTIGIFDTGIAFFSGLMIIPAIFAISPGGSTEFGQGSTLMFTTMPQVFAGMPGGQVVGAVFFVLVFLAAITSSIGLMEAIVAAIQDKFGWKRIPVCIGILLFSIALGICSSLGFGIWDGVQIFGKSILDSFDFLTNNILMPIVALCTCIFIGFFLKPKSIIDEVQE
;
A
#
# COMPACT_ATOMS: atom_id res chain seq x y z
N ILE A 1 6.51 -0.65 16.50
CA ILE A 1 5.12 -0.86 16.06
C ILE A 1 4.91 -0.20 14.70
N ALA A 2 5.23 1.10 14.49
CA ALA A 2 5.05 1.78 13.20
C ALA A 2 5.77 1.08 12.03
N ALA A 3 7.05 0.68 12.22
CA ALA A 3 7.81 -0.05 11.21
C ALA A 3 7.19 -1.41 10.84
N LEU A 4 6.59 -2.09 11.82
CA LEU A 4 5.90 -3.35 11.58
C LEU A 4 4.63 -3.14 10.76
N GLY A 5 3.83 -2.11 11.08
CA GLY A 5 2.65 -1.73 10.30
C GLY A 5 3.01 -1.38 8.85
N GLN A 6 4.10 -0.63 8.66
CA GLN A 6 4.59 -0.30 7.32
C GLN A 6 5.03 -1.55 6.54
N LEU A 7 5.69 -2.52 7.19
CA LEU A 7 6.07 -3.78 6.56
C LEU A 7 4.84 -4.57 6.09
N PHE A 8 3.82 -4.68 6.94
CA PHE A 8 2.56 -5.35 6.57
C PHE A 8 1.91 -4.69 5.34
N TYR A 9 1.90 -3.37 5.31
CA TYR A 9 1.34 -2.60 4.20
C TYR A 9 2.16 -2.78 2.92
N SER A 10 3.48 -2.62 2.98
CA SER A 10 4.40 -2.68 1.83
C SER A 10 4.39 -4.06 1.19
N MET A 11 4.42 -5.13 1.98
CA MET A 11 4.36 -6.51 1.49
C MET A 11 2.93 -6.99 1.20
N SER A 12 1.93 -6.12 1.29
CA SER A 12 0.51 -6.45 1.07
C SER A 12 0.00 -7.63 1.92
N LEU A 13 0.56 -7.79 3.12
CA LEU A 13 0.14 -8.81 4.07
C LEU A 13 -1.20 -8.43 4.71
N ALA A 14 -2.02 -9.41 5.03
CA ALA A 14 -3.35 -9.23 5.62
C ALA A 14 -4.38 -8.44 4.78
N MET A 15 -4.09 -8.20 3.50
CA MET A 15 -5.01 -7.54 2.54
C MET A 15 -5.66 -8.52 1.57
N GLY A 16 -5.35 -9.81 1.64
CA GLY A 16 -5.83 -10.82 0.70
C GLY A 16 -5.12 -10.84 -0.66
N ILE A 17 -4.30 -9.83 -0.98
CA ILE A 17 -3.61 -9.73 -2.28
C ILE A 17 -2.66 -10.90 -2.48
N THR A 18 -1.82 -11.20 -1.50
CA THR A 18 -0.87 -12.32 -1.54
C THR A 18 -1.56 -13.67 -1.67
N ILE A 19 -2.72 -13.84 -1.02
CA ILE A 19 -3.53 -15.06 -1.12
C ILE A 19 -4.10 -15.20 -2.54
N THR A 20 -4.65 -14.12 -3.09
CA THR A 20 -5.21 -14.10 -4.44
C THR A 20 -4.14 -14.37 -5.50
N TYR A 21 -2.99 -13.71 -5.41
CA TYR A 21 -1.89 -13.97 -6.34
C TYR A 21 -1.27 -15.35 -6.16
N GLY A 22 -1.20 -15.85 -4.93
CA GLY A 22 -0.79 -17.22 -4.65
C GLY A 22 -1.69 -18.26 -5.35
N SER A 23 -3.00 -18.01 -5.40
CA SER A 23 -3.94 -18.92 -6.11
C SER A 23 -3.74 -18.94 -7.63
N TYR A 24 -3.05 -17.96 -8.21
CA TYR A 24 -2.74 -17.89 -9.64
C TYR A 24 -1.33 -18.44 -9.97
N MET A 25 -0.55 -18.76 -8.97
CA MET A 25 0.79 -19.31 -9.18
C MET A 25 0.73 -20.72 -9.75
N LYS A 26 1.72 -21.06 -10.58
CA LYS A 26 1.88 -22.42 -11.10
C LYS A 26 2.44 -23.33 -10.01
N LYS A 27 2.08 -24.60 -10.04
CA LYS A 27 2.52 -25.60 -9.05
C LYS A 27 4.04 -25.83 -9.01
N ASP A 28 4.74 -25.53 -10.08
CA ASP A 28 6.21 -25.65 -10.20
C ASP A 28 6.98 -24.41 -9.65
N THR A 29 6.27 -23.43 -9.08
CA THR A 29 6.89 -22.21 -8.57
C THR A 29 7.42 -22.43 -7.16
N ASN A 30 8.71 -22.20 -6.97
CA ASN A 30 9.31 -22.25 -5.63
C ASN A 30 8.86 -21.08 -4.78
N ILE A 31 8.00 -21.35 -3.80
CA ILE A 31 7.36 -20.36 -2.92
C ILE A 31 8.40 -19.68 -2.02
N GLU A 32 9.32 -20.46 -1.45
CA GLU A 32 10.35 -19.95 -0.54
C GLU A 32 11.25 -18.92 -1.24
N LYS A 33 11.76 -19.27 -2.42
CA LYS A 33 12.62 -18.38 -3.22
C LYS A 33 11.88 -17.12 -3.64
N SER A 34 10.61 -17.25 -4.03
CA SER A 34 9.77 -16.11 -4.43
C SER A 34 9.54 -15.17 -3.26
N THR A 35 9.18 -15.68 -2.10
CA THR A 35 8.95 -14.88 -0.88
C THR A 35 10.22 -14.17 -0.43
N PHE A 36 11.36 -14.87 -0.42
CA PHE A 36 12.66 -14.28 -0.06
C PHE A 36 13.06 -13.17 -1.03
N THR A 37 12.86 -13.38 -2.33
CA THR A 37 13.14 -12.38 -3.36
C THR A 37 12.29 -11.12 -3.16
N ILE A 38 10.98 -11.27 -2.93
CA ILE A 38 10.08 -10.15 -2.65
C ILE A 38 10.56 -9.37 -1.42
N GLY A 39 10.89 -10.07 -0.34
CA GLY A 39 11.35 -9.43 0.91
C GLY A 39 12.65 -8.63 0.73
N ILE A 40 13.62 -9.16 -0.02
CA ILE A 40 14.88 -8.45 -0.32
C ILE A 40 14.62 -7.20 -1.15
N PHE A 41 13.83 -7.31 -2.24
CA PHE A 41 13.53 -6.16 -3.09
C PHE A 41 12.73 -5.09 -2.35
N ASP A 42 11.71 -5.47 -1.60
CA ASP A 42 10.91 -4.53 -0.78
C ASP A 42 11.78 -3.77 0.22
N THR A 43 12.55 -4.49 1.02
CA THR A 43 13.47 -3.90 2.01
C THR A 43 14.54 -3.03 1.35
N GLY A 44 15.11 -3.51 0.25
CA GLY A 44 16.15 -2.78 -0.50
C GLY A 44 15.61 -1.45 -1.06
N ILE A 45 14.45 -1.47 -1.71
CA ILE A 45 13.82 -0.27 -2.26
C ILE A 45 13.46 0.71 -1.15
N ALA A 46 12.88 0.23 -0.05
CA ALA A 46 12.54 1.06 1.11
C ALA A 46 13.79 1.74 1.70
N PHE A 47 14.89 0.99 1.87
CA PHE A 47 16.15 1.51 2.38
C PHE A 47 16.76 2.58 1.45
N PHE A 48 16.88 2.29 0.17
CA PHE A 48 17.43 3.24 -0.80
C PHE A 48 16.56 4.48 -0.97
N SER A 49 15.24 4.34 -0.98
CA SER A 49 14.31 5.48 -1.02
C SER A 49 14.47 6.38 0.19
N GLY A 50 14.56 5.82 1.39
CA GLY A 50 14.82 6.57 2.61
C GLY A 50 16.16 7.31 2.57
N LEU A 51 17.21 6.62 2.13
CA LEU A 51 18.56 7.17 2.01
C LEU A 51 18.67 8.29 0.96
N MET A 52 17.80 8.28 -0.04
CA MET A 52 17.74 9.34 -1.06
C MET A 52 16.86 10.51 -0.61
N ILE A 53 15.70 10.25 -0.06
CA ILE A 53 14.70 11.29 0.27
C ILE A 53 15.10 12.08 1.52
N ILE A 54 15.54 11.41 2.58
CA ILE A 54 15.84 12.07 3.86
C ILE A 54 16.96 13.11 3.71
N PRO A 55 18.14 12.80 3.15
CA PRO A 55 19.19 13.80 2.95
C PRO A 55 18.79 14.93 1.99
N ALA A 56 17.98 14.62 0.95
CA ALA A 56 17.52 15.64 0.01
C ALA A 56 16.64 16.70 0.69
N ILE A 57 15.79 16.28 1.61
CA ILE A 57 14.96 17.20 2.41
C ILE A 57 15.83 18.09 3.30
N PHE A 58 16.80 17.52 4.01
CA PHE A 58 17.72 18.27 4.87
C PHE A 58 18.62 19.25 4.10
N ALA A 59 19.00 18.91 2.87
CA ALA A 59 19.80 19.79 2.03
C ALA A 59 19.08 21.08 1.64
N ILE A 60 17.75 21.06 1.54
CA ILE A 60 16.93 22.22 1.16
C ILE A 60 16.47 23.02 2.37
N SER A 61 16.35 22.39 3.54
CA SER A 61 15.95 23.04 4.79
C SER A 61 17.06 22.89 5.87
N PRO A 62 18.19 23.59 5.74
CA PRO A 62 19.34 23.44 6.64
C PRO A 62 19.09 23.82 8.10
N GLY A 63 17.94 24.41 8.43
CA GLY A 63 17.61 24.91 9.77
C GLY A 63 16.72 24.00 10.61
N GLY A 64 16.27 22.85 10.12
CA GLY A 64 15.39 21.92 10.86
C GLY A 64 14.01 22.46 11.23
N SER A 65 13.63 23.63 10.70
CA SER A 65 12.41 24.37 11.06
C SER A 65 11.18 24.00 10.19
N THR A 66 11.34 23.12 9.24
CA THR A 66 10.21 22.59 8.47
C THR A 66 9.70 21.33 9.15
N GLU A 67 8.47 21.36 9.64
CA GLU A 67 7.75 20.14 9.97
C GLU A 67 7.67 19.31 8.70
N PHE A 68 8.48 18.26 8.64
CA PHE A 68 8.46 17.35 7.50
C PHE A 68 7.10 16.67 7.46
N GLY A 69 6.32 16.95 6.43
CA GLY A 69 5.05 16.27 6.22
C GLY A 69 5.25 14.76 6.19
N GLN A 70 4.27 14.03 6.66
CA GLN A 70 4.22 12.56 6.56
C GLN A 70 3.23 12.15 5.49
N GLY A 71 3.38 10.95 4.95
CA GLY A 71 2.45 10.39 3.98
C GLY A 71 2.27 11.24 2.72
N SER A 72 1.03 11.60 2.41
CA SER A 72 0.67 12.39 1.23
C SER A 72 1.28 13.78 1.21
N THR A 73 1.40 14.45 2.35
CA THR A 73 2.01 15.77 2.47
C THR A 73 3.50 15.73 2.09
N LEU A 74 4.23 14.70 2.52
CA LEU A 74 5.62 14.50 2.12
C LEU A 74 5.74 14.38 0.60
N MET A 75 4.89 13.57 -0.02
CA MET A 75 4.96 13.26 -1.44
C MET A 75 4.51 14.43 -2.33
N PHE A 76 3.41 15.09 -2.01
CA PHE A 76 2.79 16.09 -2.90
C PHE A 76 3.10 17.54 -2.52
N THR A 77 3.62 17.82 -1.33
CA THR A 77 3.99 19.16 -0.91
C THR A 77 5.50 19.30 -0.76
N THR A 78 6.15 18.40 -0.02
CA THR A 78 7.58 18.52 0.28
C THR A 78 8.44 18.14 -0.92
N MET A 79 8.16 17.02 -1.59
CA MET A 79 8.98 16.58 -2.74
C MET A 79 9.00 17.56 -3.90
N PRO A 80 7.90 18.22 -4.32
CA PRO A 80 7.97 19.28 -5.33
C PRO A 80 8.88 20.44 -4.94
N GLN A 81 8.92 20.82 -3.66
CA GLN A 81 9.83 21.88 -3.18
C GLN A 81 11.30 21.42 -3.26
N VAL A 82 11.57 20.16 -2.92
CA VAL A 82 12.90 19.55 -3.10
C VAL A 82 13.34 19.62 -4.56
N PHE A 83 12.49 19.20 -5.49
CA PHE A 83 12.80 19.26 -6.91
C PHE A 83 12.96 20.70 -7.43
N ALA A 84 12.16 21.66 -6.95
CA ALA A 84 12.31 23.06 -7.33
C ALA A 84 13.66 23.68 -6.93
N GLY A 85 14.28 23.19 -5.85
CA GLY A 85 15.61 23.62 -5.40
C GLY A 85 16.80 22.94 -6.12
N MET A 86 16.57 21.95 -6.98
CA MET A 86 17.62 21.19 -7.65
C MET A 86 17.86 21.63 -9.09
N PRO A 87 19.12 21.67 -9.58
CA PRO A 87 19.39 21.84 -11.00
C PRO A 87 18.78 20.68 -11.80
N GLY A 88 17.94 20.99 -12.79
CA GLY A 88 17.21 19.98 -13.56
C GLY A 88 16.03 19.32 -12.82
N GLY A 89 15.63 19.88 -11.69
CA GLY A 89 14.57 19.31 -10.83
C GLY A 89 13.22 19.12 -11.49
N GLN A 90 12.90 19.90 -12.53
CA GLN A 90 11.68 19.70 -13.32
C GLN A 90 11.64 18.33 -14.00
N VAL A 91 12.77 17.89 -14.59
CA VAL A 91 12.86 16.59 -15.26
C VAL A 91 12.82 15.46 -14.22
N VAL A 92 13.61 15.61 -13.16
CA VAL A 92 13.66 14.62 -12.06
C VAL A 92 12.27 14.48 -11.41
N GLY A 93 11.60 15.60 -11.13
CA GLY A 93 10.25 15.61 -10.58
C GLY A 93 9.22 14.98 -11.52
N ALA A 94 9.27 15.26 -12.82
CA ALA A 94 8.39 14.64 -13.80
C ALA A 94 8.56 13.11 -13.83
N VAL A 95 9.79 12.64 -13.90
CA VAL A 95 10.09 11.18 -13.85
C VAL A 95 9.62 10.57 -12.54
N PHE A 96 9.89 11.22 -11.41
CA PHE A 96 9.44 10.75 -10.10
C PHE A 96 7.92 10.59 -10.05
N PHE A 97 7.14 11.59 -10.46
CA PHE A 97 5.68 11.50 -10.41
C PHE A 97 5.09 10.51 -11.43
N VAL A 98 5.74 10.32 -12.58
CA VAL A 98 5.38 9.24 -13.51
C VAL A 98 5.59 7.87 -12.86
N LEU A 99 6.70 7.65 -12.19
CA LEU A 99 6.98 6.39 -11.48
C LEU A 99 5.99 6.17 -10.32
N VAL A 100 5.68 7.21 -9.54
CA VAL A 100 4.66 7.17 -8.49
C VAL A 100 3.29 6.80 -9.05
N PHE A 101 2.91 7.39 -10.19
CA PHE A 101 1.65 7.08 -10.87
C PHE A 101 1.59 5.63 -11.34
N LEU A 102 2.65 5.11 -11.95
CA LEU A 102 2.72 3.71 -12.37
C LEU A 102 2.66 2.77 -11.17
N ALA A 103 3.36 3.08 -10.07
CA ALA A 103 3.31 2.31 -8.84
C ALA A 103 1.88 2.30 -8.23
N ALA A 104 1.18 3.44 -8.25
CA ALA A 104 -0.18 3.55 -7.78
C ALA A 104 -1.16 2.69 -8.62
N ILE A 105 -1.00 2.69 -9.95
CA ILE A 105 -1.82 1.85 -10.85
C ILE A 105 -1.62 0.37 -10.53
N THR A 106 -0.38 -0.10 -10.45
CA THR A 106 -0.09 -1.52 -10.19
C THR A 106 -0.64 -1.96 -8.84
N SER A 107 -0.52 -1.13 -7.80
CA SER A 107 -1.07 -1.41 -6.48
C SER A 107 -2.61 -1.42 -6.49
N SER A 108 -3.24 -0.49 -7.19
CA SER A 108 -4.71 -0.43 -7.28
C SER A 108 -5.29 -1.64 -8.01
N ILE A 109 -4.60 -2.15 -9.05
CA ILE A 109 -4.98 -3.38 -9.75
C ILE A 109 -4.94 -4.57 -8.77
N GLY A 110 -3.89 -4.69 -7.97
CA GLY A 110 -3.76 -5.78 -7.00
C GLY A 110 -4.84 -5.76 -5.92
N LEU A 111 -5.15 -4.58 -5.37
CA LEU A 111 -6.24 -4.40 -4.40
C LEU A 111 -7.60 -4.74 -5.01
N MET A 112 -7.87 -4.26 -6.22
CA MET A 112 -9.12 -4.53 -6.91
C MET A 112 -9.27 -6.02 -7.22
N GLU A 113 -8.21 -6.69 -7.66
CA GLU A 113 -8.22 -8.12 -7.98
C GLU A 113 -8.55 -8.97 -6.75
N ALA A 114 -7.97 -8.65 -5.59
CA ALA A 114 -8.25 -9.37 -4.35
C ALA A 114 -9.75 -9.31 -3.97
N ILE A 115 -10.37 -8.13 -4.10
CA ILE A 115 -11.78 -7.95 -3.80
C ILE A 115 -12.66 -8.64 -4.85
N VAL A 116 -12.32 -8.50 -6.13
CA VAL A 116 -13.06 -9.13 -7.24
C VAL A 116 -13.04 -10.63 -7.10
N ALA A 117 -11.87 -11.23 -6.87
CA ALA A 117 -11.73 -12.67 -6.67
C ALA A 117 -12.58 -13.15 -5.49
N ALA A 118 -12.49 -12.49 -4.34
CA ALA A 118 -13.27 -12.87 -3.15
C ALA A 118 -14.78 -12.80 -3.37
N ILE A 119 -15.28 -11.80 -4.11
CA ILE A 119 -16.72 -11.68 -4.43
C ILE A 119 -17.13 -12.76 -5.44
N GLN A 120 -16.31 -13.01 -6.46
CA GLN A 120 -16.58 -14.05 -7.45
C GLN A 120 -16.65 -15.44 -6.81
N ASP A 121 -15.69 -15.77 -5.97
CA ASP A 121 -15.62 -17.06 -5.29
C ASP A 121 -16.81 -17.28 -4.34
N LYS A 122 -17.22 -16.22 -3.64
CA LYS A 122 -18.32 -16.33 -2.68
C LYS A 122 -19.70 -16.31 -3.30
N PHE A 123 -19.93 -15.45 -4.30
CA PHE A 123 -21.27 -15.20 -4.85
C PHE A 123 -21.47 -15.71 -6.27
N GLY A 124 -20.40 -16.16 -6.95
CA GLY A 124 -20.49 -16.62 -8.35
C GLY A 124 -20.81 -15.51 -9.36
N TRP A 125 -20.61 -14.24 -9.00
CA TRP A 125 -20.97 -13.12 -9.87
C TRP A 125 -19.99 -13.00 -11.06
N LYS A 126 -20.48 -12.45 -12.16
CA LYS A 126 -19.64 -12.18 -13.33
C LYS A 126 -18.61 -11.07 -13.01
N ARG A 127 -17.39 -11.23 -13.53
CA ARG A 127 -16.25 -10.33 -13.25
C ARG A 127 -16.53 -8.86 -13.59
N ILE A 128 -17.08 -8.59 -14.78
CA ILE A 128 -17.26 -7.21 -15.25
C ILE A 128 -18.16 -6.35 -14.33
N PRO A 129 -19.37 -6.79 -13.95
CA PRO A 129 -20.20 -5.97 -13.05
C PRO A 129 -19.59 -5.79 -11.66
N VAL A 130 -18.85 -6.78 -11.15
CA VAL A 130 -18.14 -6.66 -9.88
C VAL A 130 -17.03 -5.61 -9.98
N CYS A 131 -16.23 -5.65 -11.05
CA CYS A 131 -15.18 -4.63 -11.29
C CYS A 131 -15.77 -3.22 -11.37
N ILE A 132 -16.87 -3.03 -12.10
CA ILE A 132 -17.54 -1.73 -12.22
C ILE A 132 -18.06 -1.26 -10.86
N GLY A 133 -18.70 -2.15 -10.11
CA GLY A 133 -19.21 -1.81 -8.78
C GLY A 133 -18.11 -1.36 -7.82
N ILE A 134 -16.99 -2.10 -7.76
CA ILE A 134 -15.83 -1.75 -6.93
C ILE A 134 -15.20 -0.44 -7.40
N LEU A 135 -15.06 -0.24 -8.71
CA LEU A 135 -14.50 0.98 -9.27
C LEU A 135 -15.34 2.20 -8.87
N LEU A 136 -16.67 2.14 -9.04
CA LEU A 136 -17.56 3.24 -8.66
C LEU A 136 -17.50 3.53 -7.15
N PHE A 137 -17.48 2.48 -6.34
CA PHE A 137 -17.33 2.62 -4.89
C PHE A 137 -15.98 3.26 -4.51
N SER A 138 -14.88 2.83 -5.14
CA SER A 138 -13.56 3.39 -4.90
C SER A 138 -13.46 4.85 -5.34
N ILE A 139 -14.08 5.22 -6.47
CA ILE A 139 -14.14 6.61 -6.93
C ILE A 139 -14.94 7.46 -5.93
N ALA A 140 -16.06 6.99 -5.44
CA ALA A 140 -16.87 7.73 -4.46
C ALA A 140 -16.08 8.01 -3.17
N LEU A 141 -15.39 7.01 -2.61
CA LEU A 141 -14.53 7.19 -1.44
C LEU A 141 -13.32 8.09 -1.74
N GLY A 142 -12.73 7.94 -2.93
CA GLY A 142 -11.61 8.75 -3.38
C GLY A 142 -11.97 10.23 -3.54
N ILE A 143 -13.17 10.54 -4.03
CA ILE A 143 -13.69 11.91 -4.10
C ILE A 143 -13.84 12.49 -2.70
N CYS A 144 -14.40 11.75 -1.74
CA CYS A 144 -14.52 12.21 -0.35
C CYS A 144 -13.14 12.49 0.26
N SER A 145 -12.16 11.62 0.02
CA SER A 145 -10.77 11.80 0.47
C SER A 145 -10.12 13.03 -0.15
N SER A 146 -10.31 13.23 -1.47
CA SER A 146 -9.74 14.37 -2.19
C SER A 146 -10.35 15.70 -1.76
N LEU A 147 -11.66 15.76 -1.52
CA LEU A 147 -12.35 16.93 -1.01
C LEU A 147 -11.88 17.32 0.40
N GLY A 148 -11.40 16.36 1.20
CA GLY A 148 -10.81 16.59 2.51
C GLY A 148 -9.53 17.43 2.50
N PHE A 149 -8.85 17.58 1.36
CA PHE A 149 -7.72 18.50 1.17
C PHE A 149 -8.10 19.84 0.54
N GLY A 150 -9.37 20.07 0.28
CA GLY A 150 -9.87 21.28 -0.36
C GLY A 150 -11.09 21.84 0.35
N ILE A 151 -12.27 21.68 -0.24
CA ILE A 151 -13.51 22.29 0.27
C ILE A 151 -13.88 21.78 1.67
N TRP A 152 -13.47 20.57 2.03
CA TRP A 152 -13.75 19.92 3.32
C TRP A 152 -12.54 19.89 4.26
N ASP A 153 -11.54 20.73 4.05
CA ASP A 153 -10.34 20.81 4.92
C ASP A 153 -10.69 21.07 6.41
N GLY A 154 -11.81 21.77 6.66
CA GLY A 154 -12.36 21.97 8.01
C GLY A 154 -13.08 20.76 8.61
N VAL A 155 -13.35 19.69 7.82
CA VAL A 155 -14.04 18.49 8.31
C VAL A 155 -12.99 17.52 8.85
N GLN A 156 -12.88 17.46 10.17
CA GLN A 156 -11.98 16.55 10.84
C GLN A 156 -12.77 15.41 11.52
N ILE A 157 -12.33 14.17 11.29
CA ILE A 157 -12.85 12.98 11.94
C ILE A 157 -11.81 12.55 12.99
N PHE A 158 -12.16 12.59 14.27
CA PHE A 158 -11.25 12.35 15.39
C PHE A 158 -9.99 13.25 15.38
N GLY A 159 -10.10 14.49 14.91
CA GLY A 159 -8.98 15.43 14.81
C GLY A 159 -7.98 15.15 13.69
N LYS A 160 -8.36 14.33 12.71
CA LYS A 160 -7.57 13.96 11.53
C LYS A 160 -8.31 14.31 10.25
N SER A 161 -7.57 14.46 9.16
CA SER A 161 -8.17 14.60 7.83
C SER A 161 -8.99 13.34 7.47
N ILE A 162 -9.86 13.45 6.49
CA ILE A 162 -10.68 12.31 6.02
C ILE A 162 -9.78 11.16 5.56
N LEU A 163 -8.72 11.46 4.79
CA LEU A 163 -7.77 10.45 4.32
C LEU A 163 -7.02 9.79 5.48
N ASP A 164 -6.50 10.58 6.42
CA ASP A 164 -5.78 10.04 7.58
C ASP A 164 -6.68 9.22 8.50
N SER A 165 -7.99 9.51 8.51
CA SER A 165 -8.97 8.73 9.27
C SER A 165 -9.24 7.38 8.61
N PHE A 166 -9.33 7.33 7.29
CA PHE A 166 -9.41 6.08 6.54
C PHE A 166 -8.13 5.25 6.68
N ASP A 167 -6.96 5.89 6.59
CA ASP A 167 -5.67 5.26 6.79
C ASP A 167 -5.55 4.66 8.20
N PHE A 168 -5.93 5.42 9.21
CA PHE A 168 -5.93 4.93 10.60
C PHE A 168 -6.86 3.73 10.79
N LEU A 169 -8.07 3.79 10.26
CA LEU A 169 -9.03 2.70 10.36
C LEU A 169 -8.53 1.43 9.68
N THR A 170 -8.00 1.56 8.46
CA THR A 170 -7.54 0.41 7.67
C THR A 170 -6.24 -0.17 8.22
N ASN A 171 -5.21 0.65 8.43
CA ASN A 171 -3.88 0.18 8.76
C ASN A 171 -3.68 -0.11 10.25
N ASN A 172 -4.31 0.66 11.13
CA ASN A 172 -4.10 0.48 12.58
C ASN A 172 -5.16 -0.40 13.26
N ILE A 173 -6.33 -0.59 12.63
CA ILE A 173 -7.42 -1.38 13.23
C ILE A 173 -7.72 -2.63 12.39
N LEU A 174 -8.14 -2.45 11.13
CA LEU A 174 -8.63 -3.59 10.33
C LEU A 174 -7.50 -4.55 9.95
N MET A 175 -6.36 -4.05 9.53
CA MET A 175 -5.24 -4.88 9.09
C MET A 175 -4.69 -5.79 10.22
N PRO A 176 -4.41 -5.31 11.45
CA PRO A 176 -4.01 -6.18 12.56
C PRO A 176 -5.08 -7.22 12.91
N ILE A 177 -6.36 -6.87 12.85
CA ILE A 177 -7.47 -7.82 13.10
C ILE A 177 -7.46 -8.93 12.04
N VAL A 178 -7.36 -8.57 10.76
CA VAL A 178 -7.30 -9.54 9.66
C VAL A 178 -6.06 -10.43 9.78
N ALA A 179 -4.89 -9.85 10.11
CA ALA A 179 -3.66 -10.61 10.35
C ALA A 179 -3.84 -11.63 11.47
N LEU A 180 -4.41 -11.20 12.60
CA LEU A 180 -4.68 -12.08 13.74
C LEU A 180 -5.66 -13.20 13.36
N CYS A 181 -6.76 -12.87 12.68
CA CYS A 181 -7.74 -13.86 12.21
C CYS A 181 -7.10 -14.87 11.25
N THR A 182 -6.24 -14.41 10.35
CA THR A 182 -5.51 -15.26 9.41
C THR A 182 -4.55 -16.21 10.16
N CYS A 183 -3.80 -15.71 11.12
CA CYS A 183 -2.92 -16.53 11.95
C CYS A 183 -3.70 -17.60 12.73
N ILE A 184 -4.83 -17.24 13.31
CA ILE A 184 -5.71 -18.19 14.03
C ILE A 184 -6.25 -19.23 13.06
N PHE A 185 -6.73 -18.82 11.88
CA PHE A 185 -7.23 -19.73 10.87
C PHE A 185 -6.18 -20.74 10.41
N ILE A 186 -4.98 -20.26 10.09
CA ILE A 186 -3.86 -21.11 9.67
C ILE A 186 -3.44 -22.04 10.81
N GLY A 187 -3.29 -21.54 12.03
CA GLY A 187 -2.80 -22.32 13.16
C GLY A 187 -3.75 -23.40 13.65
N PHE A 188 -5.05 -23.12 13.65
CA PHE A 188 -6.05 -24.03 14.25
C PHE A 188 -6.88 -24.81 13.22
N PHE A 189 -7.19 -24.23 12.05
CA PHE A 189 -8.05 -24.87 11.06
C PHE A 189 -7.27 -25.57 9.94
N LEU A 190 -6.31 -24.90 9.30
CA LEU A 190 -5.53 -25.50 8.21
C LEU A 190 -4.45 -26.46 8.68
N LYS A 191 -3.96 -26.30 9.91
CA LYS A 191 -2.82 -27.00 10.53
C LYS A 191 -1.50 -26.67 9.80
N PRO A 192 -0.41 -26.37 10.54
CA PRO A 192 0.89 -26.01 9.95
C PRO A 192 1.48 -27.06 9.01
N LYS A 193 1.13 -28.34 9.20
CA LYS A 193 1.61 -29.44 8.37
C LYS A 193 1.20 -29.30 6.90
N SER A 194 -0.03 -28.85 6.63
CA SER A 194 -0.51 -28.66 5.26
C SER A 194 0.27 -27.60 4.50
N ILE A 195 0.74 -26.56 5.21
CA ILE A 195 1.57 -25.51 4.60
C ILE A 195 3.00 -25.99 4.36
N ILE A 196 3.55 -26.76 5.32
CA ILE A 196 4.89 -27.34 5.18
C ILE A 196 4.95 -28.28 3.98
N ASP A 197 3.92 -29.11 3.82
CA ASP A 197 3.83 -30.05 2.69
C ASP A 197 3.77 -29.29 1.35
N GLU A 198 3.00 -28.18 1.24
CA GLU A 198 2.90 -27.33 0.05
C GLU A 198 4.20 -26.58 -0.30
N VAL A 199 4.98 -26.18 0.71
CA VAL A 199 6.26 -25.47 0.50
C VAL A 199 7.37 -26.44 0.09
N GLN A 200 7.25 -27.75 0.42
CA GLN A 200 8.25 -28.77 0.12
C GLN A 200 8.04 -29.50 -1.20
N GLU A 201 6.86 -29.36 -1.82
CA GLU A 201 6.59 -29.82 -3.18
C GLU A 201 7.16 -28.86 -4.23
#